data_c9f4914c8554c4054375c4e1ee836c99
#
_entry.id   c9f4914c8554c4054375c4e1ee836c99
#
_cell.length_a   1.000
_cell.length_b   1.000
_cell.length_c   1.000
_cell.angle_alpha   90.00
_cell.angle_beta   90.00
_cell.angle_gamma   90.00
#
_symmetry.space_group_name_H-M   'P 1'
#
loop_
_entity.id
_entity.type
_entity.pdbx_description
1 polymer ?
#
loop_
_entity_poly.entity_id
_entity_poly.type
_entity_poly.pdbx_seq_one_letter_code
_entity_poly.pdbx_strand_id
1 'polypeptide(L)'
;MPKPRQLVHTEWFDYALQKLGDLPRADSLLAEELYRLSMYAELVPFAPGCGELRLYQTKEFLRRDGQVMRILIYFALRSDDTVELQHVEVIEEEMRAKEPR
;
A
#
# COMPACT_ATOMS: atom_id res chain seq x y z
N MET A 1 16.33 -18.62 3.41
CA MET A 1 15.12 -18.15 2.73
C MET A 1 14.23 -17.36 3.69
N PRO A 2 13.91 -16.13 3.36
CA PRO A 2 12.99 -15.40 4.24
C PRO A 2 11.62 -16.04 4.18
N LYS A 3 10.92 -15.95 5.29
CA LYS A 3 9.56 -16.43 5.37
C LYS A 3 8.63 -15.23 5.35
N PRO A 4 7.45 -15.37 4.72
CA PRO A 4 6.50 -14.27 4.79
C PRO A 4 6.02 -14.07 6.22
N ARG A 5 5.91 -12.82 6.60
CA ARG A 5 5.39 -12.47 7.90
C ARG A 5 3.88 -12.54 7.87
N GLN A 6 3.29 -12.69 9.05
CA GLN A 6 1.85 -12.70 9.14
C GLN A 6 1.33 -11.28 8.98
N LEU A 7 0.35 -11.11 8.09
CA LEU A 7 -0.29 -9.83 7.89
C LEU A 7 -1.55 -9.78 8.75
N VAL A 8 -1.69 -8.71 9.51
CA VAL A 8 -2.86 -8.51 10.37
C VAL A 8 -3.56 -7.24 9.94
N HIS A 9 -4.84 -7.34 9.63
CA HIS A 9 -5.64 -6.20 9.23
C HIS A 9 -6.27 -5.57 10.47
N THR A 10 -6.02 -4.28 10.67
CA THR A 10 -6.72 -3.55 11.71
C THR A 10 -8.04 -3.05 11.18
N GLU A 11 -8.92 -2.62 12.11
CA GLU A 11 -10.18 -2.04 11.71
C GLU A 11 -9.97 -0.80 10.85
N TRP A 12 -8.97 -0.03 11.18
CA TRP A 12 -8.65 1.19 10.43
C TRP A 12 -8.28 0.87 9.00
N PHE A 13 -7.49 -0.18 8.82
CA PHE A 13 -7.07 -0.59 7.49
C PHE A 13 -8.29 -1.05 6.67
N ASP A 14 -9.15 -1.87 7.28
CA ASP A 14 -10.32 -2.38 6.59
C ASP A 14 -11.25 -1.24 6.21
N TYR A 15 -11.41 -0.27 7.10
CA TYR A 15 -12.25 0.88 6.83
C TYR A 15 -11.69 1.70 5.66
N ALA A 16 -10.40 1.94 5.69
CA ALA A 16 -9.75 2.69 4.62
C ALA A 16 -9.86 1.94 3.29
N LEU A 17 -9.72 0.62 3.35
CA LEU A 17 -9.81 -0.19 2.15
C LEU A 17 -11.20 -0.09 1.53
N GLN A 18 -12.24 -0.10 2.37
CA GLN A 18 -13.59 0.05 1.86
C GLN A 18 -13.80 1.38 1.16
N LYS A 19 -13.14 2.42 1.66
CA LYS A 19 -13.28 3.74 1.07
C LYS A 19 -12.65 3.86 -0.29
N LEU A 20 -11.75 2.97 -0.64
CA LEU A 20 -11.15 3.00 -1.97
C LEU A 20 -12.15 2.62 -3.04
N GLY A 21 -13.25 1.98 -2.65
CA GLY A 21 -14.31 1.64 -3.57
C GLY A 21 -13.92 0.55 -4.53
N ASP A 22 -14.62 0.51 -5.64
CA ASP A 22 -14.43 -0.55 -6.63
C ASP A 22 -13.33 -0.15 -7.58
N LEU A 23 -12.11 -0.40 -7.17
CA LEU A 23 -11.00 -0.28 -8.11
C LEU A 23 -10.92 -1.61 -8.83
N PRO A 24 -11.16 -1.62 -10.13
CA PRO A 24 -11.07 -2.89 -10.87
C PRO A 24 -9.69 -3.50 -10.68
N ARG A 25 -9.67 -4.77 -10.35
CA ARG A 25 -8.43 -5.50 -10.11
C ARG A 25 -7.68 -5.09 -8.85
N ALA A 26 -8.29 -4.24 -8.03
CA ALA A 26 -7.59 -3.80 -6.83
C ALA A 26 -7.23 -4.98 -5.93
N ASP A 27 -8.13 -5.95 -5.84
CA ASP A 27 -7.86 -7.10 -4.98
C ASP A 27 -6.64 -7.88 -5.42
N SER A 28 -6.52 -8.15 -6.73
CA SER A 28 -5.37 -8.90 -7.24
C SER A 28 -4.08 -8.13 -7.08
N LEU A 29 -4.11 -6.85 -7.45
CA LEU A 29 -2.92 -6.02 -7.37
C LEU A 29 -2.48 -5.86 -5.92
N LEU A 30 -3.44 -5.63 -5.05
CA LEU A 30 -3.13 -5.42 -3.64
C LEU A 30 -2.59 -6.70 -3.02
N ALA A 31 -3.14 -7.86 -3.39
CA ALA A 31 -2.66 -9.13 -2.85
C ALA A 31 -1.20 -9.35 -3.19
N GLU A 32 -0.80 -9.04 -4.41
CA GLU A 32 0.58 -9.19 -4.83
C GLU A 32 1.50 -8.26 -4.05
N GLU A 33 1.06 -7.01 -3.89
CA GLU A 33 1.87 -6.05 -3.15
C GLU A 33 1.96 -6.39 -1.67
N LEU A 34 0.87 -6.90 -1.10
CA LEU A 34 0.89 -7.31 0.29
C LEU A 34 1.81 -8.51 0.50
N TYR A 35 1.85 -9.40 -0.47
CA TYR A 35 2.77 -10.52 -0.36
C TYR A 35 4.22 -10.03 -0.32
N ARG A 36 4.56 -9.10 -1.20
CA ARG A 36 5.91 -8.52 -1.18
C ARG A 36 6.19 -7.84 0.15
N LEU A 37 5.20 -7.14 0.66
CA LEU A 37 5.35 -6.46 1.93
C LEU A 37 5.63 -7.46 3.05
N SER A 38 4.95 -8.59 3.04
CA SER A 38 5.15 -9.60 4.06
C SER A 38 6.56 -10.16 4.04
N MET A 39 7.21 -10.15 2.88
CA MET A 39 8.55 -10.69 2.74
C MET A 39 9.64 -9.69 3.13
N TYR A 40 9.40 -8.40 2.85
CA TYR A 40 10.47 -7.40 2.94
C TYR A 40 10.11 -6.20 3.81
N ALA A 41 9.23 -6.41 4.78
CA ALA A 41 8.72 -5.30 5.60
C ALA A 41 9.84 -4.49 6.28
N GLU A 42 10.90 -5.16 6.70
CA GLU A 42 11.97 -4.47 7.44
C GLU A 42 12.76 -3.51 6.54
N LEU A 43 12.63 -3.64 5.24
CA LEU A 43 13.33 -2.76 4.30
C LEU A 43 12.54 -1.51 3.97
N VAL A 44 11.30 -1.44 4.42
CA VAL A 44 10.44 -0.30 4.10
C VAL A 44 10.75 0.84 5.08
N PRO A 45 10.97 2.06 4.58
CA PRO A 45 11.31 3.16 5.46
C PRO A 45 10.12 3.61 6.31
N PHE A 46 10.44 4.29 7.41
CA PHE A 46 9.41 4.86 8.28
C PHE A 46 8.74 6.03 7.58
N ALA A 47 7.45 6.20 7.85
CA ALA A 47 6.70 7.33 7.32
C ALA A 47 7.06 8.57 8.14
N PRO A 48 7.46 9.66 7.49
CA PRO A 48 7.83 10.87 8.23
C PRO A 48 6.67 11.39 9.06
N GLY A 49 6.95 11.66 10.35
CA GLY A 49 5.95 12.21 11.23
C GLY A 49 4.89 11.26 11.71
N CYS A 50 5.03 9.97 11.42
CA CYS A 50 4.01 8.97 11.76
C CYS A 50 4.49 7.98 12.79
N GLY A 51 5.46 8.35 13.63
CA GLY A 51 5.93 7.50 14.71
C GLY A 51 6.53 6.21 14.20
N GLU A 52 5.99 5.09 14.65
CA GLU A 52 6.54 3.79 14.29
C GLU A 52 6.00 3.25 12.98
N LEU A 53 5.10 3.96 12.32
CA LEU A 53 4.53 3.46 11.09
C LEU A 53 5.52 3.55 9.93
N ARG A 54 5.48 2.54 9.09
CA ARG A 54 6.27 2.50 7.87
C ARG A 54 5.34 2.73 6.70
N LEU A 55 5.87 3.30 5.65
CA LEU A 55 5.10 3.63 4.46
C LEU A 55 5.61 2.86 3.27
N TYR A 56 4.78 1.96 2.76
CA TYR A 56 5.09 1.20 1.57
C TYR A 56 4.34 1.81 0.38
N GLN A 57 5.08 2.16 -0.65
CA GLN A 57 4.49 2.69 -1.88
C GLN A 57 4.54 1.61 -2.94
N THR A 58 3.40 1.30 -3.52
CA THR A 58 3.37 0.32 -4.59
C THR A 58 3.87 0.95 -5.87
N LYS A 59 4.08 0.11 -6.87
CA LYS A 59 4.36 0.61 -8.20
C LYS A 59 3.14 1.34 -8.75
N GLU A 60 3.33 2.06 -9.82
CA GLU A 60 2.24 2.78 -10.44
C GLU A 60 1.36 1.83 -11.23
N PHE A 61 0.06 2.09 -11.19
CA PHE A 61 -0.92 1.34 -11.95
C PHE A 61 -1.64 2.28 -12.90
N LEU A 62 -2.02 1.77 -14.04
CA LEU A 62 -2.80 2.54 -15.01
C LEU A 62 -4.25 2.15 -14.89
N ARG A 63 -5.11 3.13 -14.61
CA ARG A 63 -6.54 2.89 -14.54
C ARG A 63 -7.15 2.90 -15.94
N ARG A 64 -8.41 2.45 -16.01
CA ARG A 64 -9.10 2.39 -17.29
C ARG A 64 -9.21 3.75 -17.96
N ASP A 65 -9.36 4.79 -17.15
CA ASP A 65 -9.55 6.14 -17.68
C ASP A 65 -8.24 6.81 -18.02
N GLY A 66 -7.14 6.07 -17.97
CA GLY A 66 -5.84 6.63 -18.30
C GLY A 66 -5.14 7.31 -17.15
N GLN A 67 -5.76 7.36 -16.01
CA GLN A 67 -5.14 7.94 -14.83
C GLN A 67 -4.09 7.00 -14.25
N VAL A 68 -3.01 7.58 -13.78
CA VAL A 68 -1.96 6.81 -13.09
C VAL A 68 -2.23 6.91 -11.60
N MET A 69 -2.18 5.77 -10.93
CA MET A 69 -2.39 5.78 -9.49
C MET A 69 -1.34 4.95 -8.79
N ARG A 70 -1.15 5.25 -7.53
CA ARG A 70 -0.22 4.53 -6.66
C ARG A 70 -0.90 4.31 -5.33
N ILE A 71 -0.66 3.15 -4.75
CA ILE A 71 -1.27 2.81 -3.46
C ILE A 71 -0.23 2.97 -2.37
N LEU A 72 -0.63 3.61 -1.28
CA LEU A 72 0.23 3.79 -0.11
C LEU A 72 -0.32 2.95 1.02
N ILE A 73 0.53 2.13 1.62
CA ILE A 73 0.15 1.26 2.72
C ILE A 73 0.97 1.62 3.94
N TYR A 74 0.29 1.97 5.03
CA TYR A 74 0.94 2.28 6.29
C TYR A 74 0.81 1.08 7.21
N PHE A 75 1.90 0.68 7.81
CA PHE A 75 1.90 -0.50 8.68
C PHE A 75 2.92 -0.35 9.80
N ALA A 76 2.74 -1.15 10.83
CA ALA A 76 3.71 -1.25 11.91
C ALA A 76 4.29 -2.66 11.89
N LEU A 77 5.60 -2.75 12.04
CA LEU A 77 6.28 -4.04 12.15
C LEU A 77 6.45 -4.34 13.62
N ARG A 78 5.79 -5.40 14.07
CA ARG A 78 5.78 -5.74 15.50
C ARG A 78 6.90 -6.71 15.83
N SER A 79 7.21 -6.80 17.10
CA SER A 79 8.34 -7.60 17.57
C SER A 79 8.15 -9.09 17.35
N ASP A 80 6.90 -9.53 17.18
CA ASP A 80 6.63 -10.95 16.90
C ASP A 80 6.65 -11.25 15.41
N ASP A 81 7.22 -10.34 14.63
CA ASP A 81 7.38 -10.48 13.19
C ASP A 81 6.05 -10.44 12.47
N THR A 82 5.11 -9.69 13.02
CA THR A 82 3.80 -9.48 12.43
C THR A 82 3.76 -8.12 11.77
N VAL A 83 3.19 -8.05 10.57
CA VAL A 83 2.95 -6.79 9.87
C VAL A 83 1.52 -6.36 10.16
N GLU A 84 1.39 -5.28 10.91
CA GLU A 84 0.07 -4.79 11.30
C GLU A 84 -0.32 -3.65 10.38
N LEU A 85 -1.27 -3.94 9.50
CA LEU A 85 -1.71 -2.97 8.49
C LEU A 85 -2.63 -1.96 9.13
N GLN A 86 -2.28 -0.67 9.01
CA GLN A 86 -2.98 0.39 9.70
C GLN A 86 -3.83 1.26 8.79
N HIS A 87 -3.35 1.50 7.57
CA HIS A 87 -4.03 2.45 6.69
C HIS A 87 -3.62 2.19 5.25
N VAL A 88 -4.53 2.52 4.34
CA VAL A 88 -4.24 2.43 2.92
C VAL A 88 -4.92 3.60 2.23
N GLU A 89 -4.23 4.18 1.25
CA GLU A 89 -4.81 5.26 0.47
C GLU A 89 -4.26 5.23 -0.93
N VAL A 90 -4.94 5.92 -1.82
CA VAL A 90 -4.56 5.96 -3.23
C VAL A 90 -4.19 7.38 -3.59
N ILE A 91 -3.08 7.52 -4.27
CA ILE A 91 -2.69 8.78 -4.88
C ILE A 91 -2.93 8.65 -6.38
N GLU A 92 -3.69 9.58 -6.93
CA GLU A 92 -3.96 9.61 -8.35
C GLU A 92 -3.19 10.76 -8.96
N GLU A 93 -2.52 10.47 -10.06
CA GLU A 93 -1.72 11.47 -10.74
C GLU A 93 -2.24 11.63 -12.15
N GLU A 94 -2.16 12.85 -12.64
CA GLU A 94 -2.56 13.11 -14.01
C GLU A 94 -1.51 12.59 -14.98
N MET A 95 -1.98 12.27 -16.17
CA MET A 95 -1.08 11.80 -17.20
C MET A 95 -0.06 12.87 -17.55
N ARG A 96 1.14 12.43 -17.81
CA ARG A 96 2.21 13.33 -18.20
C ARG A 96 1.92 14.08 -19.48
N ALA A 97 1.14 13.46 -20.34
CA ALA A 97 0.81 14.08 -21.62
C ALA A 97 0.10 15.40 -21.46
N LYS A 98 -0.43 15.67 -20.30
CA LYS A 98 -1.13 16.93 -20.06
C LYS A 98 -0.22 18.06 -19.72
N GLU A 99 1.03 17.80 -19.51
CA GLU A 99 1.92 18.85 -19.10
C GLU A 99 2.14 19.84 -20.22
N PRO A 100 2.14 21.11 -19.90
CA PRO A 100 2.41 22.11 -20.93
C PRO A 100 3.86 22.07 -21.34
N ARG A 101 4.12 22.63 -22.50
CA ARG A 101 5.49 22.71 -23.04
C ARG A 101 6.12 24.04 -22.79
#